data_1843acff4c979d3d336b79b6dee6d4ba
#
_entry.id   1843acff4c979d3d336b79b6dee6d4ba
#
_cell.length_a   1.000
_cell.length_b   1.000
_cell.length_c   1.000
_cell.angle_alpha   90.00
_cell.angle_beta   90.00
_cell.angle_gamma   90.00
#
_symmetry.space_group_name_H-M   'P 1'
#
loop_
_entity.id
_entity.type
_entity.pdbx_description
1 polymer ?
#
loop_
_entity_poly.entity_id
_entity_poly.type
_entity_poly.pdbx_seq_one_letter_code
_entity_poly.pdbx_strand_id
1 'polypeptide(L)'
;FIIIGLIICTVSFVTDIIVGPASLTLSDVWLALTDPAEVSKNAYVIIWSIRLPTAIMALLVGASLGIAGAGMQTILDNPLSSPYTLGISAGAGFGASLMVVVGASALEFLGVFMVPFGAFVFASLTSFFIYSINKIKNFSSETMILAGIGMMFLFQALQSLMQYMASPEALQNIVFWTMGSLAKANWVNISIVLIVLAIMLPLMMRESWRLTALKLGDEKASGLGVNVESLRVKVFAYISIITAVAVSFVGTIGFIGIVGPHIARMLVGEDQRYFLPLSAVCGMVILSLASIASKMLVPGAMFPIGIVTAIIGVPFFFSLVLTRKRSYFK
;
A
#
# COMPACT_ATOMS: atom_id res chain seq x y z
N PHE A 1 -18.26 12.07 7.20
CA PHE A 1 -17.16 11.89 6.24
C PHE A 1 -16.93 10.42 5.93
N ILE A 2 -16.80 9.51 6.92
CA ILE A 2 -16.59 8.07 6.69
C ILE A 2 -17.72 7.47 5.83
N ILE A 3 -18.99 7.77 6.15
CA ILE A 3 -20.15 7.30 5.38
C ILE A 3 -20.08 7.78 3.92
N ILE A 4 -19.77 9.07 3.70
CA ILE A 4 -19.61 9.63 2.36
C ILE A 4 -18.46 8.92 1.61
N GLY A 5 -17.33 8.71 2.29
CA GLY A 5 -16.20 7.97 1.74
C GLY A 5 -16.58 6.54 1.33
N LEU A 6 -17.36 5.83 2.17
CA LEU A 6 -17.84 4.48 1.86
C LEU A 6 -18.82 4.46 0.67
N ILE A 7 -19.67 5.47 0.54
CA ILE A 7 -20.55 5.62 -0.65
C ILE A 7 -19.69 5.80 -1.91
N ILE A 8 -18.68 6.69 -1.86
CA ILE A 8 -17.75 6.89 -2.99
C ILE A 8 -16.98 5.59 -3.29
N CYS A 9 -16.52 4.85 -2.28
CA CYS A 9 -15.90 3.54 -2.47
C CYS A 9 -16.82 2.56 -3.18
N THR A 10 -18.10 2.50 -2.78
CA THR A 10 -19.09 1.59 -3.41
C THR A 10 -19.31 1.97 -4.87
N VAL A 11 -19.50 3.25 -5.16
CA VAL A 11 -19.66 3.75 -6.55
C VAL A 11 -18.41 3.48 -7.38
N SER A 12 -17.22 3.78 -6.86
CA SER A 12 -15.96 3.52 -7.58
C SER A 12 -15.72 2.03 -7.78
N PHE A 13 -16.04 1.17 -6.80
CA PHE A 13 -15.95 -0.27 -6.91
C PHE A 13 -16.83 -0.83 -8.04
N VAL A 14 -18.11 -0.42 -8.09
CA VAL A 14 -19.02 -0.83 -9.16
C VAL A 14 -18.50 -0.34 -10.52
N THR A 15 -18.03 0.90 -10.60
CA THR A 15 -17.45 1.46 -11.81
C THR A 15 -16.20 0.70 -12.24
N ASP A 16 -15.34 0.32 -11.30
CA ASP A 16 -14.10 -0.43 -11.57
C ASP A 16 -14.35 -1.84 -12.13
N ILE A 17 -15.47 -2.46 -11.76
CA ILE A 17 -15.93 -3.74 -12.33
C ILE A 17 -16.46 -3.56 -13.76
N ILE A 18 -17.18 -2.47 -14.03
CA ILE A 18 -17.78 -2.21 -15.35
C ILE A 18 -16.71 -1.80 -16.36
N VAL A 19 -15.77 -0.93 -15.93
CA VAL A 19 -14.71 -0.40 -16.82
C VAL A 19 -13.58 -1.41 -16.99
N GLY A 20 -13.18 -1.62 -18.24
CA GLY A 20 -12.03 -2.49 -18.56
C GLY A 20 -11.87 -2.75 -20.06
N PRO A 21 -10.76 -3.41 -20.45
CA PRO A 21 -10.41 -3.64 -21.84
C PRO A 21 -11.46 -4.42 -22.67
N ALA A 22 -12.19 -5.32 -22.02
CA ALA A 22 -13.30 -6.03 -22.67
C ALA A 22 -14.59 -5.21 -22.49
N SER A 23 -15.33 -5.00 -23.59
CA SER A 23 -16.64 -4.34 -23.57
C SER A 23 -17.67 -5.25 -22.91
N LEU A 24 -17.96 -5.02 -21.62
CA LEU A 24 -19.05 -5.66 -20.88
C LEU A 24 -20.12 -4.61 -20.56
N THR A 25 -21.37 -5.00 -20.68
CA THR A 25 -22.50 -4.15 -20.31
C THR A 25 -22.77 -4.25 -18.80
N LEU A 26 -23.48 -3.27 -18.25
CA LEU A 26 -23.96 -3.34 -16.86
C LEU A 26 -24.84 -4.57 -16.64
N SER A 27 -25.60 -4.98 -17.67
CA SER A 27 -26.42 -6.19 -17.64
C SER A 27 -25.56 -7.46 -17.50
N ASP A 28 -24.43 -7.55 -18.22
CA ASP A 28 -23.53 -8.70 -18.12
C ASP A 28 -22.94 -8.83 -16.69
N VAL A 29 -22.58 -7.70 -16.10
CA VAL A 29 -22.06 -7.66 -14.71
C VAL A 29 -23.13 -8.09 -13.73
N TRP A 30 -24.37 -7.57 -13.88
CA TRP A 30 -25.49 -7.94 -13.03
C TRP A 30 -25.83 -9.43 -13.14
N LEU A 31 -25.99 -9.95 -14.35
CA LEU A 31 -26.28 -11.36 -14.61
C LEU A 31 -25.16 -12.28 -14.08
N ALA A 32 -23.90 -11.91 -14.28
CA ALA A 32 -22.78 -12.70 -13.75
C ALA A 32 -22.77 -12.83 -12.23
N LEU A 33 -23.37 -11.87 -11.52
CA LEU A 33 -23.44 -11.87 -10.05
C LEU A 33 -24.73 -12.55 -9.53
N THR A 34 -25.84 -12.48 -10.28
CA THR A 34 -27.17 -12.94 -9.82
C THR A 34 -27.61 -14.25 -10.48
N ASP A 35 -27.33 -14.43 -11.76
CA ASP A 35 -27.67 -15.63 -12.52
C ASP A 35 -26.54 -16.02 -13.51
N PRO A 36 -25.48 -16.67 -13.01
CA PRO A 36 -24.31 -17.04 -13.81
C PRO A 36 -24.62 -17.96 -15.01
N ALA A 37 -25.78 -18.62 -15.01
CA ALA A 37 -26.19 -19.53 -16.10
C ALA A 37 -26.64 -18.77 -17.35
N GLU A 38 -27.14 -17.55 -17.21
CA GLU A 38 -27.63 -16.72 -18.33
C GLU A 38 -26.54 -15.86 -18.99
N VAL A 39 -25.36 -15.77 -18.37
CA VAL A 39 -24.26 -14.97 -18.92
C VAL A 39 -23.33 -15.81 -19.79
N SER A 40 -22.70 -15.19 -20.80
CA SER A 40 -21.70 -15.87 -21.61
C SER A 40 -20.52 -16.34 -20.75
N LYS A 41 -19.98 -17.53 -21.03
CA LYS A 41 -18.85 -18.11 -20.29
C LYS A 41 -17.63 -17.17 -20.23
N ASN A 42 -17.39 -16.43 -21.30
CA ASN A 42 -16.29 -15.45 -21.37
C ASN A 42 -16.54 -14.27 -20.42
N ALA A 43 -17.75 -13.71 -20.42
CA ALA A 43 -18.10 -12.60 -19.51
C ALA A 43 -18.02 -13.05 -18.04
N TYR A 44 -18.49 -14.26 -17.73
CA TYR A 44 -18.38 -14.84 -16.39
C TYR A 44 -16.91 -14.93 -15.92
N VAL A 45 -16.03 -15.51 -16.75
CA VAL A 45 -14.61 -15.64 -16.43
C VAL A 45 -13.95 -14.27 -16.25
N ILE A 46 -14.23 -13.30 -17.14
CA ILE A 46 -13.67 -11.95 -17.04
C ILE A 46 -14.10 -11.28 -15.73
N ILE A 47 -15.37 -11.40 -15.35
CA ILE A 47 -15.87 -10.76 -14.14
C ILE A 47 -15.32 -11.43 -12.89
N TRP A 48 -15.44 -12.74 -12.77
CA TRP A 48 -15.08 -13.46 -11.54
C TRP A 48 -13.59 -13.73 -11.36
N SER A 49 -12.82 -13.86 -12.45
CA SER A 49 -11.40 -14.19 -12.37
C SER A 49 -10.47 -12.98 -12.58
N ILE A 50 -10.97 -11.86 -13.12
CA ILE A 50 -10.14 -10.70 -13.42
C ILE A 50 -10.69 -9.44 -12.74
N ARG A 51 -11.93 -9.02 -13.06
CA ARG A 51 -12.44 -7.69 -12.66
C ARG A 51 -12.76 -7.60 -11.17
N LEU A 52 -13.50 -8.54 -10.62
CA LEU A 52 -13.80 -8.60 -9.18
C LEU A 52 -12.54 -8.71 -8.33
N PRO A 53 -11.62 -9.66 -8.60
CA PRO A 53 -10.36 -9.71 -7.87
C PRO A 53 -9.55 -8.42 -7.93
N THR A 54 -9.44 -7.79 -9.11
CA THR A 54 -8.72 -6.54 -9.29
C THR A 54 -9.35 -5.40 -8.47
N ALA A 55 -10.67 -5.23 -8.56
CA ALA A 55 -11.40 -4.17 -7.85
C ALA A 55 -11.35 -4.36 -6.32
N ILE A 56 -11.53 -5.58 -5.82
CA ILE A 56 -11.42 -5.89 -4.39
C ILE A 56 -9.99 -5.64 -3.90
N MET A 57 -8.98 -6.09 -4.66
CA MET A 57 -7.58 -5.87 -4.30
C MET A 57 -7.23 -4.39 -4.26
N ALA A 58 -7.77 -3.56 -5.17
CA ALA A 58 -7.60 -2.11 -5.15
C ALA A 58 -8.11 -1.51 -3.82
N LEU A 59 -9.29 -1.92 -3.35
CA LEU A 59 -9.83 -1.45 -2.07
C LEU A 59 -8.97 -1.90 -0.90
N LEU A 60 -8.60 -3.19 -0.83
CA LEU A 60 -7.83 -3.75 0.28
C LEU A 60 -6.42 -3.16 0.38
N VAL A 61 -5.72 -3.05 -0.74
CA VAL A 61 -4.37 -2.45 -0.79
C VAL A 61 -4.45 -0.96 -0.53
N GLY A 62 -5.47 -0.26 -1.06
CA GLY A 62 -5.72 1.15 -0.77
C GLY A 62 -5.92 1.40 0.72
N ALA A 63 -6.77 0.61 1.39
CA ALA A 63 -6.96 0.66 2.84
C ALA A 63 -5.67 0.38 3.60
N SER A 64 -4.95 -0.67 3.20
CA SER A 64 -3.68 -1.09 3.82
C SER A 64 -2.63 0.02 3.79
N LEU A 65 -2.40 0.61 2.60
CA LEU A 65 -1.42 1.69 2.44
C LEU A 65 -1.89 2.99 3.10
N GLY A 66 -3.19 3.29 3.07
CA GLY A 66 -3.78 4.46 3.73
C GLY A 66 -3.57 4.44 5.24
N ILE A 67 -3.94 3.34 5.90
CA ILE A 67 -3.77 3.22 7.36
C ILE A 67 -2.29 3.09 7.77
N ALA A 68 -1.48 2.37 6.97
CA ALA A 68 -0.05 2.26 7.21
C ALA A 68 0.65 3.63 7.11
N GLY A 69 0.27 4.44 6.11
CA GLY A 69 0.74 5.81 5.96
C GLY A 69 0.35 6.69 7.14
N ALA A 70 -0.92 6.63 7.58
CA ALA A 70 -1.41 7.40 8.72
C ALA A 70 -0.65 7.07 10.02
N GLY A 71 -0.48 5.79 10.31
CA GLY A 71 0.30 5.34 11.46
C GLY A 71 1.76 5.79 11.38
N MET A 72 2.39 5.68 10.20
CA MET A 72 3.77 6.11 9.99
C MET A 72 3.96 7.61 10.21
N GLN A 73 3.06 8.43 9.63
CA GLN A 73 3.06 9.89 9.83
C GLN A 73 2.90 10.28 11.30
N THR A 74 2.14 9.50 12.05
CA THR A 74 1.88 9.77 13.47
C THR A 74 3.09 9.42 14.34
N ILE A 75 3.69 8.23 14.17
CA ILE A 75 4.83 7.80 15.01
C ILE A 75 6.12 8.56 14.71
N LEU A 76 6.27 9.10 13.48
CA LEU A 76 7.42 9.89 13.06
C LEU A 76 7.19 11.40 13.20
N ASP A 77 5.98 11.81 13.56
CA ASP A 77 5.52 13.21 13.55
C ASP A 77 5.88 13.95 12.25
N ASN A 78 5.81 13.22 11.14
CA ASN A 78 6.17 13.74 9.82
C ASN A 78 5.07 13.38 8.79
N PRO A 79 4.32 14.36 8.29
CA PRO A 79 3.21 14.13 7.36
C PRO A 79 3.65 13.66 5.95
N LEU A 80 4.95 13.68 5.66
CA LEU A 80 5.51 13.19 4.40
C LEU A 80 6.03 11.75 4.51
N SER A 81 5.97 11.17 5.70
CA SER A 81 6.43 9.80 5.94
C SER A 81 5.39 8.77 5.45
N SER A 82 5.90 7.72 4.86
CA SER A 82 5.12 6.55 4.45
C SER A 82 6.01 5.31 4.48
N PRO A 83 5.46 4.10 4.46
CA PRO A 83 6.26 2.88 4.34
C PRO A 83 7.15 2.84 3.08
N TYR A 84 6.70 3.51 2.00
CA TYR A 84 7.47 3.65 0.76
C TYR A 84 8.74 4.49 0.98
N THR A 85 8.63 5.64 1.64
CA THR A 85 9.75 6.55 1.90
C THR A 85 10.76 5.99 2.90
N LEU A 86 10.36 5.01 3.71
CA LEU A 86 11.26 4.27 4.63
C LEU A 86 11.90 3.03 3.99
N GLY A 87 11.80 2.84 2.69
CA GLY A 87 12.50 1.78 1.97
C GLY A 87 11.91 0.38 2.10
N ILE A 88 10.77 0.18 2.79
CA ILE A 88 10.10 -1.14 2.89
C ILE A 88 9.76 -1.65 1.48
N SER A 89 9.25 -0.77 0.62
CA SER A 89 8.96 -1.12 -0.78
C SER A 89 10.22 -1.40 -1.61
N ALA A 90 11.35 -0.74 -1.33
CA ALA A 90 12.62 -1.02 -1.99
C ALA A 90 13.15 -2.41 -1.62
N GLY A 91 13.06 -2.79 -0.34
CA GLY A 91 13.35 -4.15 0.11
C GLY A 91 12.48 -5.19 -0.60
N ALA A 92 11.16 -4.94 -0.68
CA ALA A 92 10.25 -5.81 -1.44
C ALA A 92 10.67 -5.92 -2.91
N GLY A 93 11.06 -4.82 -3.55
CA GLY A 93 11.55 -4.77 -4.93
C GLY A 93 12.80 -5.60 -5.16
N PHE A 94 13.77 -5.51 -4.26
CA PHE A 94 14.95 -6.35 -4.30
C PHE A 94 14.59 -7.83 -4.12
N GLY A 95 13.77 -8.18 -3.12
CA GLY A 95 13.35 -9.55 -2.86
C GLY A 95 12.62 -10.18 -4.04
N ALA A 96 11.71 -9.44 -4.67
CA ALA A 96 11.05 -9.87 -5.90
C ALA A 96 12.05 -10.08 -7.04
N SER A 97 12.98 -9.13 -7.24
CA SER A 97 14.00 -9.20 -8.30
C SER A 97 14.93 -10.39 -8.10
N LEU A 98 15.34 -10.65 -6.86
CA LEU A 98 16.15 -11.81 -6.51
C LEU A 98 15.45 -13.12 -6.89
N MET A 99 14.17 -13.27 -6.54
CA MET A 99 13.41 -14.48 -6.89
C MET A 99 13.22 -14.65 -8.40
N VAL A 100 13.03 -13.56 -9.13
CA VAL A 100 12.94 -13.60 -10.61
C VAL A 100 14.25 -14.03 -11.25
N VAL A 101 15.41 -13.54 -10.75
CA VAL A 101 16.74 -13.87 -11.30
C VAL A 101 17.18 -15.28 -10.93
N VAL A 102 16.96 -15.70 -9.67
CA VAL A 102 17.30 -17.03 -9.19
C VAL A 102 16.47 -18.12 -9.91
N GLY A 103 15.27 -17.75 -10.37
CA GLY A 103 14.43 -18.63 -11.18
C GLY A 103 13.60 -19.64 -10.38
N ALA A 104 12.59 -20.18 -11.03
CA ALA A 104 11.62 -21.11 -10.42
C ALA A 104 12.23 -22.41 -9.90
N SER A 105 13.37 -22.84 -10.44
CA SER A 105 14.04 -24.08 -10.04
C SER A 105 14.61 -24.09 -8.62
N ALA A 106 14.87 -22.90 -8.04
CA ALA A 106 15.47 -22.82 -6.71
C ALA A 106 14.47 -23.08 -5.57
N LEU A 107 13.18 -22.77 -5.77
CA LEU A 107 12.12 -22.89 -4.76
C LEU A 107 10.81 -23.38 -5.40
N GLU A 108 10.88 -24.49 -6.14
CA GLU A 108 9.73 -25.04 -6.88
C GLU A 108 8.47 -25.25 -6.02
N PHE A 109 8.65 -25.60 -4.75
CA PHE A 109 7.53 -25.82 -3.82
C PHE A 109 6.68 -24.55 -3.55
N LEU A 110 7.21 -23.35 -3.81
CA LEU A 110 6.47 -22.08 -3.66
C LEU A 110 5.64 -21.74 -4.89
N GLY A 111 5.93 -22.32 -6.06
CA GLY A 111 5.19 -22.08 -7.30
C GLY A 111 4.98 -20.57 -7.56
N VAL A 112 3.73 -20.19 -7.76
CA VAL A 112 3.33 -18.80 -8.05
C VAL A 112 3.57 -17.80 -6.88
N PHE A 113 3.80 -18.29 -5.67
CA PHE A 113 4.09 -17.47 -4.49
C PHE A 113 5.57 -17.15 -4.31
N MET A 114 6.46 -17.67 -5.14
CA MET A 114 7.90 -17.47 -4.98
C MET A 114 8.28 -15.98 -4.98
N VAL A 115 7.81 -15.20 -5.95
CA VAL A 115 8.09 -13.77 -6.05
C VAL A 115 7.43 -12.98 -4.90
N PRO A 116 6.13 -13.17 -4.59
CA PRO A 116 5.53 -12.59 -3.38
C PRO A 116 6.25 -12.95 -2.08
N PHE A 117 6.70 -14.18 -1.93
CA PHE A 117 7.45 -14.61 -0.74
C PHE A 117 8.77 -13.85 -0.59
N GLY A 118 9.57 -13.76 -1.66
CA GLY A 118 10.80 -12.98 -1.65
C GLY A 118 10.55 -11.50 -1.32
N ALA A 119 9.54 -10.90 -1.94
CA ALA A 119 9.15 -9.52 -1.66
C ALA A 119 8.74 -9.33 -0.18
N PHE A 120 7.94 -10.23 0.37
CA PHE A 120 7.51 -10.20 1.77
C PHE A 120 8.71 -10.35 2.74
N VAL A 121 9.60 -11.32 2.49
CA VAL A 121 10.78 -11.56 3.34
C VAL A 121 11.68 -10.33 3.38
N PHE A 122 12.02 -9.74 2.24
CA PHE A 122 12.92 -8.60 2.20
C PHE A 122 12.27 -7.29 2.67
N ALA A 123 10.96 -7.10 2.47
CA ALA A 123 10.21 -6.02 3.12
C ALA A 123 10.26 -6.15 4.65
N SER A 124 10.08 -7.36 5.17
CA SER A 124 10.14 -7.65 6.60
C SER A 124 11.55 -7.48 7.16
N LEU A 125 12.58 -7.92 6.43
CA LEU A 125 13.98 -7.70 6.80
C LEU A 125 14.32 -6.21 6.82
N THR A 126 13.87 -5.42 5.85
CA THR A 126 14.03 -3.96 5.86
C THR A 126 13.48 -3.35 7.15
N SER A 127 12.26 -3.71 7.49
CA SER A 127 11.61 -3.25 8.73
C SER A 127 12.38 -3.70 9.97
N PHE A 128 12.86 -4.94 9.99
CA PHE A 128 13.67 -5.47 11.09
C PHE A 128 15.00 -4.72 11.25
N PHE A 129 15.68 -4.38 10.16
CA PHE A 129 16.93 -3.60 10.21
C PHE A 129 16.66 -2.17 10.71
N ILE A 130 15.60 -1.50 10.21
CA ILE A 130 15.21 -0.17 10.69
C ILE A 130 14.91 -0.22 12.20
N TYR A 131 14.14 -1.23 12.64
CA TYR A 131 13.87 -1.45 14.05
C TYR A 131 15.17 -1.64 14.86
N SER A 132 16.08 -2.50 14.39
CA SER A 132 17.33 -2.82 15.11
C SER A 132 18.23 -1.60 15.27
N ILE A 133 18.39 -0.78 14.22
CA ILE A 133 19.14 0.47 14.27
C ILE A 133 18.49 1.44 15.27
N ASN A 134 17.17 1.56 15.24
CA ASN A 134 16.43 2.45 16.12
C ASN A 134 16.52 2.04 17.60
N LYS A 135 16.50 0.73 17.87
CA LYS A 135 16.66 0.21 19.23
C LYS A 135 17.98 0.65 19.87
N ILE A 136 19.06 0.77 19.10
CA ILE A 136 20.37 1.25 19.57
C ILE A 136 20.34 2.77 19.89
N LYS A 137 19.41 3.52 19.28
CA LYS A 137 19.33 4.99 19.32
C LYS A 137 18.05 5.50 20.02
N ASN A 138 17.48 4.74 20.96
CA ASN A 138 16.31 5.10 21.78
C ASN A 138 15.07 5.53 20.97
N PHE A 139 14.84 4.92 19.80
CA PHE A 139 13.66 5.10 18.95
C PHE A 139 13.33 6.56 18.57
N SER A 140 14.32 7.34 18.17
CA SER A 140 14.09 8.69 17.66
C SER A 140 13.50 8.66 16.22
N SER A 141 12.61 9.62 15.93
CA SER A 141 12.01 9.77 14.60
C SER A 141 13.06 10.04 13.52
N GLU A 142 14.08 10.85 13.85
CA GLU A 142 15.17 11.16 12.92
C GLU A 142 15.98 9.91 12.57
N THR A 143 16.30 9.07 13.55
CA THR A 143 17.03 7.81 13.32
C THR A 143 16.21 6.86 12.44
N MET A 144 14.88 6.77 12.65
CA MET A 144 14.01 5.96 11.79
C MET A 144 14.04 6.42 10.34
N ILE A 145 13.96 7.72 10.11
CA ILE A 145 13.97 8.30 8.76
C ILE A 145 15.33 8.06 8.09
N LEU A 146 16.44 8.34 8.79
CA LEU A 146 17.79 8.14 8.26
C LEU A 146 18.08 6.67 7.96
N ALA A 147 17.72 5.76 8.87
CA ALA A 147 17.85 4.32 8.65
C ALA A 147 17.02 3.87 7.45
N GLY A 148 15.78 4.36 7.33
CA GLY A 148 14.90 4.08 6.21
C GLY A 148 15.47 4.53 4.86
N ILE A 149 16.00 5.74 4.79
CA ILE A 149 16.68 6.27 3.59
C ILE A 149 17.89 5.42 3.24
N GLY A 150 18.72 5.07 4.23
CA GLY A 150 19.89 4.20 4.02
C GLY A 150 19.48 2.83 3.47
N MET A 151 18.46 2.20 4.04
CA MET A 151 17.93 0.92 3.56
C MET A 151 17.32 1.03 2.15
N MET A 152 16.66 2.13 1.84
CA MET A 152 16.11 2.40 0.51
C MET A 152 17.22 2.42 -0.54
N PHE A 153 18.31 3.18 -0.32
CA PHE A 153 19.44 3.23 -1.25
C PHE A 153 20.16 1.90 -1.37
N LEU A 154 20.36 1.18 -0.27
CA LEU A 154 20.98 -0.14 -0.28
C LEU A 154 20.18 -1.11 -1.16
N PHE A 155 18.86 -1.23 -0.92
CA PHE A 155 18.05 -2.17 -1.69
C PHE A 155 17.83 -1.73 -3.14
N GLN A 156 17.80 -0.43 -3.44
CA GLN A 156 17.81 0.06 -4.82
C GLN A 156 19.10 -0.33 -5.56
N ALA A 157 20.28 -0.19 -4.92
CA ALA A 157 21.55 -0.61 -5.49
C ALA A 157 21.57 -2.14 -5.73
N LEU A 158 21.13 -2.94 -4.75
CA LEU A 158 21.04 -4.39 -4.87
C LEU A 158 20.03 -4.81 -5.96
N GLN A 159 18.90 -4.11 -6.08
CA GLN A 159 17.94 -4.34 -7.14
C GLN A 159 18.53 -4.02 -8.52
N SER A 160 19.28 -2.93 -8.65
CA SER A 160 20.00 -2.58 -9.89
C SER A 160 21.03 -3.65 -10.26
N LEU A 161 21.71 -4.24 -9.27
CA LEU A 161 22.59 -5.38 -9.51
C LEU A 161 21.82 -6.59 -10.05
N MET A 162 20.64 -6.92 -9.50
CA MET A 162 19.81 -7.99 -10.03
C MET A 162 19.36 -7.70 -11.47
N GLN A 163 18.99 -6.46 -11.78
CA GLN A 163 18.62 -6.03 -13.14
C GLN A 163 19.77 -6.18 -14.12
N TYR A 164 21.00 -5.85 -13.71
CA TYR A 164 22.21 -6.00 -14.51
C TYR A 164 22.54 -7.47 -14.82
N MET A 165 22.29 -8.36 -13.88
CA MET A 165 22.55 -9.81 -14.02
C MET A 165 21.41 -10.58 -14.70
N ALA A 166 20.25 -9.96 -14.88
CA ALA A 166 19.05 -10.61 -15.37
C ALA A 166 19.11 -10.91 -16.88
N SER A 167 18.47 -12.00 -17.31
CA SER A 167 18.14 -12.19 -18.73
C SER A 167 17.12 -11.12 -19.20
N PRO A 168 16.99 -10.87 -20.51
CA PRO A 168 16.02 -9.90 -21.04
C PRO A 168 14.59 -10.14 -20.51
N GLU A 169 14.14 -11.38 -20.43
CA GLU A 169 12.81 -11.78 -19.95
C GLU A 169 12.69 -11.54 -18.43
N ALA A 170 13.73 -11.89 -17.66
CA ALA A 170 13.77 -11.64 -16.23
C ALA A 170 13.78 -10.14 -15.93
N LEU A 171 14.56 -9.36 -16.68
CA LEU A 171 14.59 -7.89 -16.56
C LEU A 171 13.22 -7.29 -16.82
N GLN A 172 12.52 -7.72 -17.87
CA GLN A 172 11.17 -7.26 -18.17
C GLN A 172 10.21 -7.56 -17.00
N ASN A 173 10.26 -8.77 -16.42
CA ASN A 173 9.45 -9.15 -15.27
C ASN A 173 9.75 -8.29 -14.03
N ILE A 174 11.02 -7.99 -13.75
CA ILE A 174 11.43 -7.11 -12.66
C ILE A 174 10.87 -5.70 -12.86
N VAL A 175 11.00 -5.14 -14.05
CA VAL A 175 10.52 -3.80 -14.39
C VAL A 175 9.00 -3.72 -14.21
N PHE A 176 8.24 -4.67 -14.76
CA PHE A 176 6.78 -4.69 -14.58
C PHE A 176 6.36 -4.88 -13.12
N TRP A 177 7.09 -5.69 -12.35
CA TRP A 177 6.79 -5.85 -10.93
C TRP A 177 6.99 -4.54 -10.15
N THR A 178 8.06 -3.80 -10.46
CA THR A 178 8.37 -2.52 -9.79
C THR A 178 7.42 -1.39 -10.15
N MET A 179 6.75 -1.49 -11.30
CA MET A 179 5.72 -0.52 -11.69
C MET A 179 4.39 -0.70 -10.95
N GLY A 180 4.22 -1.82 -10.23
CA GLY A 180 2.99 -2.16 -9.52
C GLY A 180 1.84 -2.57 -10.46
N SER A 181 1.12 -3.62 -10.11
CA SER A 181 0.00 -4.12 -10.90
C SER A 181 -1.05 -4.81 -10.04
N LEU A 182 -2.31 -4.52 -10.29
CA LEU A 182 -3.45 -5.22 -9.72
C LEU A 182 -3.91 -6.41 -10.58
N ALA A 183 -3.37 -6.57 -11.80
CA ALA A 183 -3.80 -7.59 -12.76
C ALA A 183 -3.51 -9.03 -12.30
N LYS A 184 -2.60 -9.22 -11.34
CA LYS A 184 -2.26 -10.52 -10.74
C LYS A 184 -3.13 -10.88 -9.52
N ALA A 185 -4.11 -10.05 -9.20
CA ALA A 185 -5.03 -10.32 -8.10
C ALA A 185 -5.82 -11.62 -8.35
N ASN A 186 -5.90 -12.44 -7.33
CA ASN A 186 -6.71 -13.66 -7.30
C ASN A 186 -7.32 -13.84 -5.90
N TRP A 187 -8.27 -14.76 -5.77
CA TRP A 187 -9.00 -14.95 -4.52
C TRP A 187 -8.12 -15.33 -3.33
N VAL A 188 -7.03 -16.08 -3.55
CA VAL A 188 -6.08 -16.46 -2.50
C VAL A 188 -5.32 -15.24 -2.00
N ASN A 189 -4.78 -14.42 -2.91
CA ASN A 189 -4.05 -13.21 -2.55
C ASN A 189 -4.96 -12.21 -1.82
N ILE A 190 -6.21 -12.05 -2.29
CA ILE A 190 -7.25 -11.23 -1.65
C ILE A 190 -7.49 -11.69 -0.21
N SER A 191 -7.69 -13.01 -0.02
CA SER A 191 -7.95 -13.58 1.31
C SER A 191 -6.80 -13.31 2.28
N ILE A 192 -5.53 -13.43 1.83
CA ILE A 192 -4.36 -13.14 2.66
C ILE A 192 -4.33 -11.67 3.06
N VAL A 193 -4.49 -10.74 2.10
CA VAL A 193 -4.48 -9.29 2.39
C VAL A 193 -5.65 -8.92 3.30
N LEU A 194 -6.84 -9.46 3.05
CA LEU A 194 -8.03 -9.24 3.87
C LEU A 194 -7.84 -9.71 5.32
N ILE A 195 -7.32 -10.93 5.52
CA ILE A 195 -7.07 -11.48 6.86
C ILE A 195 -6.07 -10.60 7.62
N VAL A 196 -4.97 -10.23 6.97
CA VAL A 196 -3.96 -9.36 7.60
C VAL A 196 -4.55 -8.00 7.95
N LEU A 197 -5.28 -7.38 7.04
CA LEU A 197 -5.93 -6.09 7.30
C LEU A 197 -6.98 -6.20 8.41
N ALA A 198 -7.79 -7.26 8.41
CA ALA A 198 -8.83 -7.52 9.43
C ALA A 198 -8.25 -7.73 10.84
N ILE A 199 -7.01 -8.23 10.94
CA ILE A 199 -6.30 -8.38 12.22
C ILE A 199 -5.61 -7.07 12.61
N MET A 200 -4.89 -6.45 11.69
CA MET A 200 -4.03 -5.31 12.00
C MET A 200 -4.82 -4.00 12.20
N LEU A 201 -5.92 -3.80 11.47
CA LEU A 201 -6.75 -2.61 11.64
C LEU A 201 -7.31 -2.48 13.06
N PRO A 202 -7.96 -3.49 13.67
CA PRO A 202 -8.38 -3.41 15.07
C PRO A 202 -7.22 -3.21 16.04
N LEU A 203 -6.05 -3.83 15.81
CA LEU A 203 -4.86 -3.63 16.64
C LEU A 203 -4.38 -2.18 16.58
N MET A 204 -4.33 -1.57 15.41
CA MET A 204 -4.01 -0.14 15.27
C MET A 204 -5.07 0.75 15.94
N MET A 205 -6.36 0.42 15.80
CA MET A 205 -7.44 1.17 16.43
C MET A 205 -7.38 1.13 17.97
N ARG A 206 -6.89 0.05 18.56
CA ARG A 206 -6.66 -0.04 20.02
C ARG A 206 -5.61 0.96 20.52
N GLU A 207 -4.65 1.31 19.68
CA GLU A 207 -3.61 2.29 20.01
C GLU A 207 -4.03 3.74 19.68
N SER A 208 -5.22 3.97 19.13
CA SER A 208 -5.66 5.29 18.61
C SER A 208 -5.59 6.41 19.66
N TRP A 209 -5.99 6.14 20.93
CA TRP A 209 -5.90 7.13 21.99
C TRP A 209 -4.44 7.49 22.30
N ARG A 210 -3.56 6.49 22.41
CA ARG A 210 -2.12 6.67 22.66
C ARG A 210 -1.44 7.41 21.52
N LEU A 211 -1.81 7.11 20.29
CA LEU A 211 -1.34 7.81 19.09
C LEU A 211 -1.83 9.26 19.06
N THR A 212 -3.06 9.54 19.52
CA THR A 212 -3.55 10.92 19.67
C THR A 212 -2.74 11.67 20.73
N ALA A 213 -2.45 11.03 21.87
CA ALA A 213 -1.59 11.62 22.90
C ALA A 213 -0.16 11.89 22.40
N LEU A 214 0.39 11.01 21.55
CA LEU A 214 1.72 11.18 20.95
C LEU A 214 1.82 12.46 20.11
N LYS A 215 0.73 12.93 19.51
CA LYS A 215 0.68 14.20 18.75
C LYS A 215 0.88 15.46 19.60
N LEU A 216 0.82 15.32 20.93
CA LEU A 216 1.14 16.41 21.86
C LEU A 216 2.64 16.54 22.13
N GLY A 217 3.45 15.63 21.58
CA GLY A 217 4.88 15.48 21.81
C GLY A 217 5.23 14.40 22.85
N ASP A 218 6.45 13.86 22.79
CA ASP A 218 6.89 12.70 23.57
C ASP A 218 6.82 12.94 25.09
N GLU A 219 7.23 14.12 25.55
CA GLU A 219 7.20 14.47 26.97
C GLU A 219 5.78 14.49 27.52
N LYS A 220 4.85 15.16 26.81
CA LYS A 220 3.45 15.23 27.24
C LYS A 220 2.76 13.88 27.17
N ALA A 221 3.02 13.10 26.12
CA ALA A 221 2.50 11.74 26.00
C ALA A 221 2.98 10.84 27.16
N SER A 222 4.26 10.94 27.51
CA SER A 222 4.83 10.21 28.65
C SER A 222 4.20 10.66 30.00
N GLY A 223 3.96 11.96 30.15
CA GLY A 223 3.25 12.50 31.33
C GLY A 223 1.80 12.00 31.45
N LEU A 224 1.16 11.63 30.33
CA LEU A 224 -0.15 10.98 30.29
C LEU A 224 -0.08 9.45 30.47
N GLY A 225 1.09 8.89 30.81
CA GLY A 225 1.28 7.46 31.02
C GLY A 225 1.50 6.62 29.76
N VAL A 226 1.78 7.23 28.60
CA VAL A 226 2.08 6.52 27.36
C VAL A 226 3.55 6.15 27.33
N ASN A 227 3.85 4.84 27.22
CA ASN A 227 5.20 4.41 26.89
C ASN A 227 5.44 4.63 25.38
N VAL A 228 6.08 5.75 25.04
CA VAL A 228 6.27 6.22 23.66
C VAL A 228 7.10 5.24 22.83
N GLU A 229 8.18 4.69 23.41
CA GLU A 229 9.04 3.71 22.73
C GLU A 229 8.26 2.44 22.38
N SER A 230 7.57 1.85 23.34
CA SER A 230 6.75 0.65 23.11
C SER A 230 5.64 0.89 22.09
N LEU A 231 5.02 2.08 22.12
CA LEU A 231 3.97 2.46 21.16
C LEU A 231 4.54 2.54 19.74
N ARG A 232 5.68 3.23 19.53
CA ARG A 232 6.35 3.34 18.25
C ARG A 232 6.72 1.97 17.69
N VAL A 233 7.31 1.10 18.50
CA VAL A 233 7.67 -0.27 18.12
C VAL A 233 6.46 -1.06 17.65
N LYS A 234 5.39 -1.08 18.44
CA LYS A 234 4.17 -1.84 18.10
C LYS A 234 3.53 -1.35 16.81
N VAL A 235 3.33 -0.04 16.72
CA VAL A 235 2.68 0.56 15.54
C VAL A 235 3.55 0.38 14.30
N PHE A 236 4.87 0.53 14.41
CA PHE A 236 5.80 0.25 13.31
C PHE A 236 5.73 -1.21 12.85
N ALA A 237 5.63 -2.17 13.77
CA ALA A 237 5.46 -3.58 13.44
C ALA A 237 4.14 -3.83 12.69
N TYR A 238 3.02 -3.26 13.15
CA TYR A 238 1.72 -3.38 12.47
C TYR A 238 1.77 -2.80 11.04
N ILE A 239 2.34 -1.61 10.88
CA ILE A 239 2.54 -0.95 9.58
C ILE A 239 3.40 -1.82 8.66
N SER A 240 4.49 -2.37 9.18
CA SER A 240 5.42 -3.21 8.43
C SER A 240 4.75 -4.46 7.88
N ILE A 241 3.97 -5.16 8.70
CA ILE A 241 3.23 -6.36 8.31
C ILE A 241 2.19 -6.03 7.23
N ILE A 242 1.35 -5.00 7.45
CA ILE A 242 0.34 -4.56 6.48
C ILE A 242 0.99 -4.23 5.15
N THR A 243 2.06 -3.45 5.18
CA THR A 243 2.74 -2.99 3.95
C THR A 243 3.45 -4.13 3.24
N ALA A 244 4.19 -4.98 3.96
CA ALA A 244 4.91 -6.10 3.38
C ALA A 244 3.97 -7.07 2.66
N VAL A 245 2.83 -7.38 3.27
CA VAL A 245 1.81 -8.25 2.65
C VAL A 245 1.16 -7.57 1.45
N ALA A 246 0.73 -6.31 1.57
CA ALA A 246 0.11 -5.60 0.46
C ALA A 246 1.05 -5.51 -0.75
N VAL A 247 2.29 -5.01 -0.55
CA VAL A 247 3.27 -4.79 -1.62
C VAL A 247 3.74 -6.11 -2.25
N SER A 248 3.82 -7.20 -1.49
CA SER A 248 4.28 -8.50 -2.02
C SER A 248 3.41 -9.02 -3.18
N PHE A 249 2.11 -8.74 -3.17
CA PHE A 249 1.18 -9.20 -4.21
C PHE A 249 1.00 -8.24 -5.37
N VAL A 250 1.08 -6.93 -5.12
CA VAL A 250 0.76 -5.91 -6.14
C VAL A 250 1.97 -5.13 -6.64
N GLY A 251 3.16 -5.38 -6.08
CA GLY A 251 4.35 -4.60 -6.38
C GLY A 251 4.33 -3.23 -5.70
N THR A 252 5.21 -2.33 -6.14
CA THR A 252 5.36 -1.03 -5.48
C THR A 252 4.27 -0.05 -5.93
N ILE A 253 3.53 0.49 -4.95
CA ILE A 253 2.54 1.53 -5.17
C ILE A 253 2.89 2.71 -4.25
N GLY A 254 3.25 3.82 -4.86
CA GLY A 254 3.60 5.05 -4.14
C GLY A 254 2.39 5.98 -3.90
N PHE A 255 2.62 7.03 -3.12
CA PHE A 255 1.72 8.16 -2.86
C PHE A 255 0.44 7.86 -2.08
N ILE A 256 -0.17 6.68 -2.15
CA ILE A 256 -1.43 6.36 -1.43
C ILE A 256 -1.28 6.59 0.08
N GLY A 257 -0.17 6.14 0.66
CA GLY A 257 0.15 6.32 2.09
C GLY A 257 0.54 7.76 2.48
N ILE A 258 0.59 8.69 1.53
CA ILE A 258 0.80 10.12 1.80
C ILE A 258 -0.51 10.88 1.55
N VAL A 259 -1.11 10.69 0.39
CA VAL A 259 -2.29 11.43 -0.07
C VAL A 259 -3.53 11.07 0.75
N GLY A 260 -3.78 9.77 0.97
CA GLY A 260 -4.94 9.29 1.75
C GLY A 260 -5.00 9.88 3.16
N PRO A 261 -3.93 9.72 3.98
CA PRO A 261 -3.87 10.35 5.30
C PRO A 261 -3.95 11.88 5.27
N HIS A 262 -3.38 12.50 4.24
CA HIS A 262 -3.47 13.96 4.15
C HIS A 262 -4.91 14.44 3.97
N ILE A 263 -5.67 13.84 3.06
CA ILE A 263 -7.09 14.14 2.86
C ILE A 263 -7.88 13.87 4.16
N ALA A 264 -7.63 12.73 4.80
CA ALA A 264 -8.27 12.39 6.06
C ALA A 264 -8.01 13.45 7.15
N ARG A 265 -6.75 13.92 7.27
CA ARG A 265 -6.36 14.95 8.22
C ARG A 265 -7.08 16.28 7.97
N MET A 266 -7.24 16.68 6.72
CA MET A 266 -8.00 17.89 6.36
C MET A 266 -9.47 17.80 6.77
N LEU A 267 -10.06 16.62 6.80
CA LEU A 267 -11.47 16.39 7.07
C LEU A 267 -11.79 16.20 8.56
N VAL A 268 -10.93 15.50 9.30
CA VAL A 268 -11.20 15.09 10.71
C VAL A 268 -10.10 15.50 11.70
N GLY A 269 -9.05 16.19 11.25
CA GLY A 269 -7.94 16.62 12.11
C GLY A 269 -7.02 15.45 12.52
N GLU A 270 -6.40 15.57 13.71
CA GLU A 270 -5.34 14.68 14.21
C GLU A 270 -5.86 13.62 15.20
N ASP A 271 -7.17 13.57 15.49
CA ASP A 271 -7.73 12.55 16.38
C ASP A 271 -7.69 11.18 15.70
N GLN A 272 -6.83 10.31 16.18
CA GLN A 272 -6.53 9.02 15.57
C GLN A 272 -7.73 8.05 15.54
N ARG A 273 -8.74 8.27 16.37
CA ARG A 273 -10.00 7.48 16.34
C ARG A 273 -10.76 7.66 15.02
N TYR A 274 -10.65 8.84 14.41
CA TYR A 274 -11.27 9.18 13.13
C TYR A 274 -10.27 9.22 11.99
N PHE A 275 -9.02 9.65 12.28
CA PHE A 275 -7.98 9.83 11.28
C PHE A 275 -7.53 8.48 10.67
N LEU A 276 -7.30 7.45 11.50
CA LEU A 276 -6.86 6.13 11.00
C LEU A 276 -7.91 5.48 10.09
N PRO A 277 -9.20 5.32 10.49
CA PRO A 277 -10.18 4.69 9.62
C PRO A 277 -10.51 5.54 8.39
N LEU A 278 -10.54 6.87 8.50
CA LEU A 278 -10.77 7.72 7.35
C LEU A 278 -9.59 7.68 6.36
N SER A 279 -8.35 7.52 6.86
CA SER A 279 -7.17 7.33 6.00
C SER A 279 -7.24 6.03 5.21
N ALA A 280 -7.75 4.95 5.81
CA ALA A 280 -8.03 3.70 5.09
C ALA A 280 -9.06 3.92 3.99
N VAL A 281 -10.19 4.58 4.31
CA VAL A 281 -11.25 4.89 3.32
C VAL A 281 -10.73 5.79 2.19
N CYS A 282 -9.98 6.84 2.51
CA CYS A 282 -9.35 7.69 1.48
C CYS A 282 -8.39 6.89 0.59
N GLY A 283 -7.60 5.99 1.18
CA GLY A 283 -6.72 5.08 0.43
C GLY A 283 -7.50 4.17 -0.51
N MET A 284 -8.63 3.58 -0.04
CA MET A 284 -9.55 2.79 -0.89
C MET A 284 -10.04 3.59 -2.09
N VAL A 285 -10.56 4.79 -1.86
CA VAL A 285 -11.08 5.66 -2.92
C VAL A 285 -10.00 5.97 -3.95
N ILE A 286 -8.83 6.43 -3.49
CA ILE A 286 -7.74 6.87 -4.38
C ILE A 286 -7.26 5.70 -5.24
N LEU A 287 -7.03 4.52 -4.65
CA LEU A 287 -6.50 3.39 -5.40
C LEU A 287 -7.56 2.78 -6.33
N SER A 288 -8.84 2.77 -5.96
CA SER A 288 -9.93 2.36 -6.84
C SER A 288 -10.07 3.31 -8.03
N LEU A 289 -10.03 4.62 -7.83
CA LEU A 289 -10.03 5.60 -8.92
C LEU A 289 -8.80 5.47 -9.82
N ALA A 290 -7.62 5.20 -9.25
CA ALA A 290 -6.41 4.92 -10.02
C ALA A 290 -6.53 3.62 -10.82
N SER A 291 -7.21 2.59 -10.31
CA SER A 291 -7.52 1.35 -11.02
C SER A 291 -8.42 1.62 -12.24
N ILE A 292 -9.47 2.40 -12.06
CA ILE A 292 -10.34 2.83 -13.17
C ILE A 292 -9.53 3.58 -14.23
N ALA A 293 -8.76 4.59 -13.82
CA ALA A 293 -7.91 5.38 -14.72
C ALA A 293 -6.91 4.48 -15.48
N SER A 294 -6.27 3.52 -14.80
CA SER A 294 -5.35 2.54 -15.39
C SER A 294 -5.98 1.73 -16.54
N LYS A 295 -7.27 1.43 -16.45
CA LYS A 295 -8.02 0.68 -17.48
C LYS A 295 -8.51 1.56 -18.63
N MET A 296 -8.62 2.87 -18.40
CA MET A 296 -9.13 3.83 -19.41
C MET A 296 -8.02 4.49 -20.24
N LEU A 297 -6.80 4.58 -19.71
CA LEU A 297 -5.69 5.30 -20.35
C LEU A 297 -5.23 4.66 -21.66
N VAL A 298 -5.23 3.32 -21.73
CA VAL A 298 -4.79 2.58 -22.91
C VAL A 298 -5.87 1.58 -23.31
N PRO A 299 -6.55 1.78 -24.45
CA PRO A 299 -7.56 0.84 -24.91
C PRO A 299 -6.97 -0.57 -25.09
N GLY A 300 -7.63 -1.57 -24.51
CA GLY A 300 -7.23 -2.97 -24.63
C GLY A 300 -6.11 -3.43 -23.67
N ALA A 301 -5.56 -2.54 -22.83
CA ALA A 301 -4.51 -2.88 -21.87
C ALA A 301 -4.80 -2.32 -20.47
N MET A 302 -4.16 -2.90 -19.46
CA MET A 302 -4.12 -2.36 -18.10
C MET A 302 -2.78 -1.65 -17.89
N PHE A 303 -2.83 -0.35 -17.69
CA PHE A 303 -1.63 0.45 -17.44
C PHE A 303 -1.08 0.19 -16.01
N PRO A 304 0.25 0.14 -15.78
CA PRO A 304 0.80 -0.09 -14.45
C PRO A 304 0.29 0.94 -13.44
N ILE A 305 -0.29 0.46 -12.33
CA ILE A 305 -1.00 1.32 -11.39
C ILE A 305 -0.08 2.26 -10.61
N GLY A 306 1.16 1.85 -10.36
CA GLY A 306 2.16 2.69 -9.70
C GLY A 306 2.50 3.95 -10.50
N ILE A 307 2.48 3.87 -11.84
CA ILE A 307 2.67 5.04 -12.70
C ILE A 307 1.47 5.98 -12.56
N VAL A 308 0.25 5.47 -12.60
CA VAL A 308 -0.98 6.27 -12.46
C VAL A 308 -1.00 6.99 -11.11
N THR A 309 -0.70 6.26 -10.03
CA THR A 309 -0.66 6.86 -8.69
C THR A 309 0.46 7.90 -8.54
N ALA A 310 1.59 7.73 -9.21
CA ALA A 310 2.68 8.71 -9.21
C ALA A 310 2.30 9.97 -9.99
N ILE A 311 1.71 9.84 -11.18
CA ILE A 311 1.27 10.99 -12.02
C ILE A 311 0.24 11.85 -11.27
N ILE A 312 -0.67 11.24 -10.50
CA ILE A 312 -1.67 11.96 -9.71
C ILE A 312 -1.04 12.47 -8.40
N GLY A 313 -0.22 11.64 -7.76
CA GLY A 313 0.32 11.92 -6.43
C GLY A 313 1.39 13.00 -6.40
N VAL A 314 2.25 13.11 -7.43
CA VAL A 314 3.32 14.11 -7.48
C VAL A 314 2.77 15.54 -7.56
N PRO A 315 1.84 15.90 -8.46
CA PRO A 315 1.23 17.24 -8.47
C PRO A 315 0.49 17.55 -7.18
N PHE A 316 -0.23 16.57 -6.62
CA PHE A 316 -0.88 16.74 -5.32
C PHE A 316 0.14 17.05 -4.22
N PHE A 317 1.25 16.30 -4.17
CA PHE A 317 2.34 16.54 -3.21
C PHE A 317 2.93 17.95 -3.35
N PHE A 318 3.21 18.41 -4.56
CA PHE A 318 3.68 19.78 -4.79
C PHE A 318 2.66 20.82 -4.36
N SER A 319 1.37 20.60 -4.61
CA SER A 319 0.33 21.50 -4.12
C SER A 319 0.34 21.65 -2.60
N LEU A 320 0.61 20.56 -1.87
CA LEU A 320 0.76 20.58 -0.41
C LEU A 320 1.96 21.38 0.07
N VAL A 321 3.10 21.22 -0.60
CA VAL A 321 4.32 21.94 -0.25
C VAL A 321 4.12 23.45 -0.48
N LEU A 322 3.48 23.83 -1.58
CA LEU A 322 3.27 25.24 -1.96
C LEU A 322 2.19 25.94 -1.11
N THR A 323 1.16 25.21 -0.68
CA THR A 323 0.06 25.79 0.10
C THR A 323 0.32 25.87 1.60
N ARG A 324 1.34 25.16 2.12
CA ARG A 324 1.73 25.24 3.52
C ARG A 324 2.25 26.62 3.87
N LYS A 325 1.47 27.40 4.64
CA LYS A 325 1.97 28.58 5.34
C LYS A 325 3.11 28.16 6.28
N ARG A 326 4.18 28.97 6.38
CA ARG A 326 5.44 28.80 7.14
C ARG A 326 5.34 28.41 8.64
N SER A 327 4.20 27.93 9.13
CA SER A 327 3.91 27.71 10.55
C SER A 327 4.46 26.38 11.14
N TYR A 328 5.06 25.51 10.34
CA TYR A 328 5.51 24.18 10.81
C TYR A 328 7.04 24.02 10.94
N PHE A 329 7.81 25.10 10.73
CA PHE A 329 9.27 25.11 10.93
C PHE A 329 9.68 26.00 12.11
N LYS A 330 8.90 25.98 13.21
CA LYS A 330 9.35 26.54 14.49
C LYS A 330 9.44 25.47 15.53
#